data_9ae8448642c9c334546509b34213798e
#
_entry.id   9ae8448642c9c334546509b34213798e
#
_cell.length_a   1.000
_cell.length_b   1.000
_cell.length_c   1.000
_cell.angle_alpha   90.00
_cell.angle_beta   90.00
_cell.angle_gamma   90.00
#
_symmetry.space_group_name_H-M   'P 1'
#
loop_
_entity.id
_entity.type
_entity.pdbx_description
1 polymer ?
#
loop_
_entity_poly.entity_id
_entity_poly.type
_entity_poly.pdbx_seq_one_letter_code
_entity_poly.pdbx_strand_id
1 'polypeptide(L)'
;MVFLQTGFSYLIANYLVPKYGDMGYGFFSELIVWVIIIALIMMVCAFIAIAPKDKAEYYDQLTSPEEEKATFKDYWEVLKHNRALQMLIISESTDKLAMTIASNSIVGVMLFGIIIGNYEVMGNLSVITTIPNLILLFLGIIVARKGGQKKTYVLSTWGCVIMQVCMILLFVFGDPTKINLKSLSFMNIAFVVLYLAVNGIRNIGSNMMIPMMADCTDYELYRSGRYVPGMVATVYSFVDKLISSFATTIVGVFVAAIGYASTTPQIGDELTTGIFIVTMFLYNGMPILGWVASIIAMKFYPLDGAKMQEIEDHIVKVREKNAALNATGGEQK
;
A
#
# COMPACT_ATOMS: atom_id res chain seq x y z
N MET A 1 -1.72 -11.72 3.50
CA MET A 1 -0.46 -11.09 3.05
C MET A 1 0.59 -11.06 4.17
N VAL A 2 0.36 -10.43 5.33
CA VAL A 2 1.36 -10.29 6.42
C VAL A 2 1.93 -11.64 6.87
N PHE A 3 1.10 -12.64 7.17
CA PHE A 3 1.56 -13.98 7.57
C PHE A 3 2.42 -14.68 6.51
N LEU A 4 2.06 -14.51 5.24
CA LEU A 4 2.83 -15.06 4.13
C LEU A 4 4.20 -14.41 4.02
N GLN A 5 4.26 -13.09 4.11
CA GLN A 5 5.51 -12.33 4.08
C GLN A 5 6.41 -12.72 5.25
N THR A 6 5.86 -12.81 6.46
CA THR A 6 6.61 -13.22 7.65
C THR A 6 7.09 -14.67 7.56
N GLY A 7 6.21 -15.59 7.15
CA GLY A 7 6.57 -17.00 6.97
C GLY A 7 7.64 -17.20 5.90
N PHE A 8 7.56 -16.44 4.81
CA PHE A 8 8.55 -16.49 3.73
C PHE A 8 9.90 -15.90 4.16
N SER A 9 9.89 -14.77 4.87
CA SER A 9 11.10 -14.18 5.46
C SER A 9 11.75 -15.13 6.47
N TYR A 10 10.94 -15.83 7.26
CA TYR A 10 11.41 -16.85 8.20
C TYR A 10 12.06 -18.05 7.48
N LEU A 11 11.44 -18.56 6.43
CA LEU A 11 11.98 -19.66 5.61
C LEU A 11 13.32 -19.27 4.99
N ILE A 12 13.44 -18.06 4.45
CA ILE A 12 14.69 -17.55 3.91
C ILE A 12 15.77 -17.48 5.01
N ALA A 13 15.48 -16.79 6.11
CA ALA A 13 16.47 -16.50 7.13
C ALA A 13 16.91 -17.72 7.93
N ASN A 14 16.00 -18.65 8.22
CA ASN A 14 16.28 -19.77 9.15
C ASN A 14 16.50 -21.12 8.46
N TYR A 15 16.18 -21.24 7.18
CA TYR A 15 16.37 -22.49 6.44
C TYR A 15 17.32 -22.31 5.24
N LEU A 16 17.00 -21.39 4.31
CA LEU A 16 17.79 -21.25 3.08
C LEU A 16 19.16 -20.62 3.29
N VAL A 17 19.25 -19.54 4.04
CA VAL A 17 20.54 -18.86 4.30
C VAL A 17 21.52 -19.75 5.08
N PRO A 18 21.13 -20.44 6.18
CA PRO A 18 22.03 -21.36 6.87
C PRO A 18 22.44 -22.57 6.03
N LYS A 19 21.57 -23.04 5.11
CA LYS A 19 21.85 -24.20 4.27
C LYS A 19 22.88 -23.93 3.17
N TYR A 20 22.82 -22.76 2.56
CA TYR A 20 23.67 -22.42 1.40
C TYR A 20 24.86 -21.53 1.73
N GLY A 21 24.80 -20.77 2.83
CA GLY A 21 25.88 -19.86 3.27
C GLY A 21 26.07 -18.62 2.40
N ASP A 22 25.63 -18.68 1.13
CA ASP A 22 25.64 -17.57 0.17
C ASP A 22 24.33 -17.51 -0.63
N MET A 23 24.11 -16.41 -1.36
CA MET A 23 22.99 -16.23 -2.27
C MET A 23 23.36 -16.68 -3.72
N GLY A 24 23.95 -17.86 -3.83
CA GLY A 24 24.35 -18.44 -5.11
C GLY A 24 23.22 -19.13 -5.85
N TYR A 25 23.56 -19.81 -6.97
CA TYR A 25 22.60 -20.49 -7.83
C TYR A 25 21.74 -21.52 -7.10
N GLY A 26 22.34 -22.29 -6.17
CA GLY A 26 21.62 -23.31 -5.39
C GLY A 26 20.56 -22.71 -4.47
N PHE A 27 20.86 -21.58 -3.84
CA PHE A 27 19.92 -20.82 -3.02
C PHE A 27 18.71 -20.36 -3.83
N PHE A 28 18.93 -19.70 -4.97
CA PHE A 28 17.84 -19.20 -5.79
C PHE A 28 17.02 -20.31 -6.44
N SER A 29 17.63 -21.43 -6.83
CA SER A 29 16.90 -22.55 -7.43
C SER A 29 15.91 -23.18 -6.44
N GLU A 30 16.30 -23.37 -5.18
CA GLU A 30 15.39 -23.89 -4.15
C GLU A 30 14.35 -22.84 -3.73
N LEU A 31 14.77 -21.57 -3.61
CA LEU A 31 13.87 -20.47 -3.30
C LEU A 31 12.71 -20.38 -4.31
N ILE A 32 13.00 -20.47 -5.61
CA ILE A 32 11.99 -20.42 -6.68
C ILE A 32 10.99 -21.57 -6.52
N VAL A 33 11.43 -22.78 -6.19
CA VAL A 33 10.52 -23.92 -5.96
C VAL A 33 9.54 -23.62 -4.82
N TRP A 34 10.03 -23.09 -3.69
CA TRP A 34 9.16 -22.72 -2.57
C TRP A 34 8.18 -21.60 -2.94
N VAL A 35 8.63 -20.60 -3.69
CA VAL A 35 7.75 -19.51 -4.19
C VAL A 35 6.63 -20.08 -5.05
N ILE A 36 6.95 -20.98 -5.99
CA ILE A 36 5.96 -21.58 -6.88
C ILE A 36 4.95 -22.41 -6.09
N ILE A 37 5.41 -23.27 -5.16
CA ILE A 37 4.51 -24.09 -4.35
C ILE A 37 3.54 -23.22 -3.54
N ILE A 38 4.05 -22.19 -2.85
CA ILE A 38 3.21 -21.28 -2.05
C ILE A 38 2.24 -20.52 -2.95
N ALA A 39 2.68 -20.03 -4.10
CA ALA A 39 1.83 -19.32 -5.05
C ALA A 39 0.69 -20.20 -5.58
N LEU A 40 0.98 -21.47 -5.92
CA LEU A 40 -0.03 -22.44 -6.36
C LEU A 40 -1.07 -22.74 -5.25
N ILE A 41 -0.63 -22.96 -4.02
CA ILE A 41 -1.54 -23.16 -2.87
C ILE A 41 -2.45 -21.95 -2.71
N MET A 42 -1.88 -20.74 -2.73
CA MET A 42 -2.67 -19.50 -2.59
C MET A 42 -3.64 -19.29 -3.73
N MET A 43 -3.24 -19.63 -4.97
CA MET A 43 -4.12 -19.56 -6.13
C MET A 43 -5.31 -20.52 -5.98
N VAL A 44 -5.07 -21.77 -5.57
CA VAL A 44 -6.14 -22.74 -5.31
C VAL A 44 -7.08 -22.24 -4.20
N CYS A 45 -6.54 -21.73 -3.10
CA CYS A 45 -7.36 -21.14 -2.02
C CYS A 45 -8.21 -19.97 -2.53
N ALA A 46 -7.65 -19.11 -3.38
CA ALA A 46 -8.37 -17.99 -3.98
C ALA A 46 -9.52 -18.48 -4.87
N PHE A 47 -9.28 -19.48 -5.73
CA PHE A 47 -10.34 -20.10 -6.55
C PHE A 47 -11.46 -20.68 -5.70
N ILE A 48 -11.13 -21.44 -4.65
CA ILE A 48 -12.14 -22.02 -3.75
C ILE A 48 -12.96 -20.93 -3.06
N ALA A 49 -12.32 -19.82 -2.66
CA ALA A 49 -12.99 -18.73 -1.97
C ALA A 49 -13.91 -17.90 -2.89
N ILE A 50 -13.53 -17.75 -4.16
CA ILE A 50 -14.24 -16.90 -5.13
C ILE A 50 -15.35 -17.69 -5.85
N ALA A 51 -15.12 -18.97 -6.20
CA ALA A 51 -16.03 -19.79 -7.00
C ALA A 51 -17.51 -19.78 -6.56
N PRO A 52 -17.88 -19.74 -5.26
CA PRO A 52 -19.28 -19.67 -4.85
C PRO A 52 -19.98 -18.35 -5.19
N LYS A 53 -19.19 -17.28 -5.33
CA LYS A 53 -19.69 -15.91 -5.59
C LYS A 53 -19.49 -15.46 -7.03
N ASP A 54 -18.58 -16.09 -7.77
CA ASP A 54 -18.26 -15.79 -9.16
C ASP A 54 -19.22 -16.56 -10.09
N LYS A 55 -20.48 -16.15 -10.06
CA LYS A 55 -21.55 -16.70 -10.91
C LYS A 55 -21.99 -15.65 -11.91
N ALA A 56 -22.15 -16.05 -13.18
CA ALA A 56 -22.63 -15.18 -14.26
C ALA A 56 -23.94 -14.48 -13.87
N GLU A 57 -24.87 -15.20 -13.25
CA GLU A 57 -26.16 -14.66 -12.80
C GLU A 57 -26.04 -13.43 -11.87
N TYR A 58 -24.96 -13.34 -11.08
CA TYR A 58 -24.72 -12.19 -10.21
C TYR A 58 -24.29 -10.96 -11.01
N TYR A 59 -23.48 -11.15 -12.03
CA TYR A 59 -22.98 -10.07 -12.88
C TYR A 59 -24.03 -9.64 -13.91
N ASP A 60 -24.81 -10.56 -14.45
CA ASP A 60 -25.90 -10.29 -15.39
C ASP A 60 -27.00 -9.38 -14.79
N GLN A 61 -27.15 -9.39 -13.45
CA GLN A 61 -28.06 -8.46 -12.75
C GLN A 61 -27.51 -7.02 -12.68
N LEU A 62 -26.22 -6.82 -12.88
CA LEU A 62 -25.55 -5.53 -12.80
C LEU A 62 -25.17 -4.97 -14.19
N THR A 63 -25.06 -5.85 -15.18
CA THR A 63 -24.69 -5.51 -16.56
C THR A 63 -25.93 -5.36 -17.44
N SER A 64 -25.94 -4.35 -18.30
CA SER A 64 -26.97 -4.24 -19.35
C SER A 64 -26.63 -5.17 -20.51
N PRO A 65 -27.62 -5.75 -21.21
CA PRO A 65 -27.39 -6.66 -22.34
C PRO A 65 -26.62 -6.08 -23.53
N GLU A 66 -26.41 -4.77 -23.56
CA GLU A 66 -25.75 -4.01 -24.63
C GLU A 66 -24.31 -3.59 -24.33
N GLU A 67 -23.59 -4.27 -23.41
CA GLU A 67 -22.19 -3.91 -23.16
C GLU A 67 -21.32 -4.24 -24.38
N GLU A 68 -21.02 -3.21 -25.18
CA GLU A 68 -19.98 -3.20 -26.19
C GLU A 68 -18.63 -3.53 -25.57
N LYS A 69 -17.75 -4.19 -26.34
CA LYS A 69 -16.36 -4.47 -25.91
C LYS A 69 -15.68 -3.19 -25.47
N ALA A 70 -15.18 -3.17 -24.24
CA ALA A 70 -14.47 -2.03 -23.68
C ALA A 70 -13.31 -1.57 -24.57
N THR A 71 -13.31 -0.32 -24.96
CA THR A 71 -12.29 0.31 -25.78
C THR A 71 -11.35 1.15 -24.88
N PHE A 72 -10.16 1.48 -25.37
CA PHE A 72 -9.23 2.35 -24.65
C PHE A 72 -9.85 3.72 -24.32
N LYS A 73 -10.78 4.20 -25.15
CA LYS A 73 -11.50 5.45 -24.93
C LYS A 73 -12.40 5.38 -23.71
N ASP A 74 -13.00 4.22 -23.43
CA ASP A 74 -13.84 4.02 -22.24
C ASP A 74 -13.06 4.13 -20.95
N TYR A 75 -11.82 3.60 -20.90
CA TYR A 75 -10.93 3.77 -19.73
C TYR A 75 -10.62 5.24 -19.46
N TRP A 76 -10.39 6.02 -20.53
CA TRP A 76 -10.15 7.46 -20.41
C TRP A 76 -11.40 8.21 -19.96
N GLU A 77 -12.57 7.81 -20.44
CA GLU A 77 -13.84 8.39 -20.05
C GLU A 77 -14.15 8.15 -18.57
N VAL A 78 -13.96 6.93 -18.08
CA VAL A 78 -14.11 6.59 -16.66
C VAL A 78 -13.15 7.44 -15.82
N LEU A 79 -11.86 7.51 -16.18
CA LEU A 79 -10.89 8.31 -15.46
C LEU A 79 -11.26 9.80 -15.44
N LYS A 80 -11.70 10.35 -16.58
CA LYS A 80 -12.00 11.78 -16.70
C LYS A 80 -13.23 12.22 -15.91
N HIS A 81 -14.23 11.38 -15.80
CA HIS A 81 -15.51 11.76 -15.21
C HIS A 81 -15.77 11.18 -13.81
N ASN A 82 -15.04 10.14 -13.41
CA ASN A 82 -15.14 9.58 -12.06
C ASN A 82 -14.24 10.34 -11.09
N ARG A 83 -14.80 11.37 -10.45
CA ARG A 83 -14.08 12.21 -9.50
C ARG A 83 -13.57 11.43 -8.28
N ALA A 84 -14.32 10.43 -7.84
CA ALA A 84 -13.89 9.59 -6.73
C ALA A 84 -12.61 8.82 -7.08
N LEU A 85 -12.60 8.19 -8.26
CA LEU A 85 -11.43 7.48 -8.78
C LEU A 85 -10.23 8.40 -8.97
N GLN A 86 -10.42 9.62 -9.51
CA GLN A 86 -9.31 10.59 -9.67
C GLN A 86 -8.66 10.92 -8.33
N MET A 87 -9.46 11.24 -7.32
CA MET A 87 -8.94 11.63 -6.00
C MET A 87 -8.29 10.45 -5.29
N LEU A 88 -8.85 9.25 -5.44
CA LEU A 88 -8.27 8.03 -4.90
C LEU A 88 -6.91 7.72 -5.54
N ILE A 89 -6.81 7.81 -6.87
CA ILE A 89 -5.56 7.60 -7.60
C ILE A 89 -4.49 8.60 -7.18
N ILE A 90 -4.82 9.89 -7.11
CA ILE A 90 -3.85 10.92 -6.66
C ILE A 90 -3.37 10.62 -5.25
N SER A 91 -4.28 10.30 -4.35
CA SER A 91 -3.97 9.99 -2.96
C SER A 91 -3.04 8.79 -2.83
N GLU A 92 -3.40 7.68 -3.45
CA GLU A 92 -2.61 6.44 -3.38
C GLU A 92 -1.29 6.53 -4.12
N SER A 93 -1.26 7.14 -5.30
CA SER A 93 -0.04 7.27 -6.09
C SER A 93 1.01 8.13 -5.39
N THR A 94 0.61 9.19 -4.71
CA THR A 94 1.53 10.04 -3.94
C THR A 94 2.04 9.34 -2.70
N ASP A 95 1.19 8.63 -1.98
CA ASP A 95 1.59 7.80 -0.84
C ASP A 95 2.52 6.67 -1.28
N LYS A 96 2.15 5.94 -2.32
CA LYS A 96 2.93 4.82 -2.86
C LYS A 96 4.32 5.25 -3.33
N LEU A 97 4.40 6.34 -4.09
CA LEU A 97 5.68 6.88 -4.55
C LEU A 97 6.60 7.20 -3.36
N ALA A 98 6.08 7.96 -2.41
CA ALA A 98 6.82 8.39 -1.24
C ALA A 98 7.31 7.19 -0.40
N MET A 99 6.45 6.19 -0.21
CA MET A 99 6.79 4.98 0.53
C MET A 99 7.77 4.08 -0.22
N THR A 100 7.67 4.00 -1.55
CA THR A 100 8.64 3.24 -2.37
C THR A 100 10.02 3.90 -2.30
N ILE A 101 10.09 5.24 -2.26
CA ILE A 101 11.33 5.98 -2.03
C ILE A 101 11.90 5.66 -0.64
N ALA A 102 11.10 5.79 0.42
CA ALA A 102 11.55 5.55 1.79
C ALA A 102 11.98 4.10 2.03
N SER A 103 11.38 3.15 1.33
CA SER A 103 11.69 1.71 1.42
C SER A 103 12.80 1.27 0.45
N ASN A 104 13.40 2.19 -0.30
CA ASN A 104 14.49 1.87 -1.23
C ASN A 104 15.71 1.35 -0.45
N SER A 105 16.36 0.32 -0.99
CA SER A 105 17.51 -0.31 -0.34
C SER A 105 18.67 0.66 -0.05
N ILE A 106 18.92 1.61 -0.96
CA ILE A 106 19.96 2.64 -0.78
C ILE A 106 19.61 3.53 0.42
N VAL A 107 18.36 3.96 0.53
CA VAL A 107 17.87 4.75 1.68
C VAL A 107 17.98 3.94 2.98
N GLY A 108 17.68 2.63 2.92
CA GLY A 108 17.88 1.71 4.03
C GLY A 108 19.34 1.59 4.48
N VAL A 109 20.29 1.48 3.54
CA VAL A 109 21.73 1.47 3.83
C VAL A 109 22.18 2.79 4.47
N MET A 110 21.74 3.93 3.91
CA MET A 110 22.09 5.25 4.46
C MET A 110 21.56 5.43 5.88
N LEU A 111 20.32 5.02 6.15
CA LEU A 111 19.72 5.15 7.49
C LEU A 111 20.32 4.17 8.50
N PHE A 112 20.23 2.86 8.21
CA PHE A 112 20.62 1.83 9.17
C PHE A 112 22.11 1.54 9.15
N GLY A 113 22.74 1.58 7.97
CA GLY A 113 24.17 1.27 7.82
C GLY A 113 25.10 2.43 8.13
N ILE A 114 24.69 3.69 7.85
CA ILE A 114 25.57 4.86 8.02
C ILE A 114 25.13 5.72 9.20
N ILE A 115 23.88 6.16 9.27
CA ILE A 115 23.41 7.07 10.34
C ILE A 115 23.28 6.35 11.68
N ILE A 116 22.66 5.19 11.71
CA ILE A 116 22.53 4.36 12.93
C ILE A 116 23.82 3.57 13.17
N GLY A 117 24.54 3.21 12.09
CA GLY A 117 25.78 2.43 12.17
C GLY A 117 25.55 0.94 12.53
N ASN A 118 24.32 0.44 12.43
CA ASN A 118 23.98 -0.95 12.73
C ASN A 118 22.86 -1.44 11.80
N TYR A 119 23.23 -2.08 10.70
CA TYR A 119 22.30 -2.57 9.69
C TYR A 119 21.40 -3.73 10.17
N GLU A 120 21.85 -4.52 11.18
CA GLU A 120 21.06 -5.61 11.77
C GLU A 120 19.75 -5.10 12.40
N VAL A 121 19.72 -3.84 12.84
CA VAL A 121 18.53 -3.21 13.41
C VAL A 121 17.36 -3.26 12.43
N MET A 122 17.60 -3.08 11.14
CA MET A 122 16.55 -3.14 10.09
C MET A 122 15.87 -4.51 10.07
N GLY A 123 16.62 -5.60 10.06
CA GLY A 123 16.09 -6.96 10.06
C GLY A 123 15.31 -7.29 11.34
N ASN A 124 15.89 -6.95 12.49
CA ASN A 124 15.30 -7.23 13.79
C ASN A 124 14.00 -6.44 14.01
N LEU A 125 13.91 -5.19 13.54
CA LEU A 125 12.69 -4.39 13.59
C LEU A 125 11.55 -5.04 12.81
N SER A 126 11.83 -5.61 11.65
CA SER A 126 10.81 -6.29 10.84
C SER A 126 10.14 -7.44 11.61
N VAL A 127 10.93 -8.20 12.36
CA VAL A 127 10.41 -9.31 13.18
C VAL A 127 9.64 -8.79 14.37
N ILE A 128 10.21 -7.86 15.14
CA ILE A 128 9.62 -7.31 16.37
C ILE A 128 8.28 -6.63 16.08
N THR A 129 8.18 -5.91 14.97
CA THR A 129 6.97 -5.12 14.64
C THR A 129 5.87 -5.92 13.96
N THR A 130 6.12 -7.15 13.52
CA THR A 130 5.11 -7.96 12.78
C THR A 130 3.84 -8.20 13.59
N ILE A 131 3.95 -8.72 14.81
CA ILE A 131 2.78 -9.02 15.64
C ILE A 131 2.04 -7.74 16.08
N PRO A 132 2.72 -6.72 16.61
CA PRO A 132 2.07 -5.46 16.95
C PRO A 132 1.37 -4.79 15.76
N ASN A 133 1.97 -4.80 14.58
CA ASN A 133 1.35 -4.26 13.37
C ASN A 133 0.07 -5.00 12.98
N LEU A 134 0.04 -6.32 13.19
CA LEU A 134 -1.16 -7.11 12.95
C LEU A 134 -2.29 -6.71 13.91
N ILE A 135 -1.99 -6.53 15.20
CA ILE A 135 -2.96 -6.07 16.21
C ILE A 135 -3.49 -4.69 15.82
N LEU A 136 -2.61 -3.75 15.44
CA LEU A 136 -3.01 -2.40 15.01
C LEU A 136 -3.89 -2.46 13.75
N LEU A 137 -3.63 -3.37 12.81
CA LEU A 137 -4.47 -3.56 11.64
C LEU A 137 -5.89 -4.00 12.02
N PHE A 138 -6.05 -4.97 12.93
CA PHE A 138 -7.37 -5.39 13.40
C PHE A 138 -8.12 -4.26 14.11
N LEU A 139 -7.43 -3.48 14.94
CA LEU A 139 -8.03 -2.29 15.57
C LEU A 139 -8.47 -1.26 14.50
N GLY A 140 -7.67 -1.05 13.47
CA GLY A 140 -8.01 -0.19 12.34
C GLY A 140 -9.26 -0.63 11.59
N ILE A 141 -9.44 -1.93 11.36
CA ILE A 141 -10.65 -2.47 10.72
C ILE A 141 -11.90 -2.21 11.60
N ILE A 142 -11.78 -2.33 12.92
CA ILE A 142 -12.89 -2.03 13.86
C ILE A 142 -13.24 -0.54 13.78
N VAL A 143 -12.25 0.35 13.72
CA VAL A 143 -12.47 1.80 13.58
C VAL A 143 -13.13 2.11 12.25
N ALA A 144 -12.69 1.48 11.16
CA ALA A 144 -13.24 1.68 9.83
C ALA A 144 -14.73 1.27 9.73
N ARG A 145 -15.09 0.15 10.36
CA ARG A 145 -16.48 -0.31 10.42
C ARG A 145 -17.42 0.68 11.11
N LYS A 146 -16.93 1.43 12.11
CA LYS A 146 -17.72 2.41 12.86
C LYS A 146 -17.72 3.81 12.25
N GLY A 147 -16.59 4.21 11.68
CA GLY A 147 -16.36 5.59 11.23
C GLY A 147 -16.38 5.81 9.72
N GLY A 148 -16.45 4.74 8.95
CA GLY A 148 -16.30 4.78 7.49
C GLY A 148 -14.85 4.78 7.02
N GLN A 149 -14.64 4.36 5.80
CA GLN A 149 -13.31 4.11 5.21
C GLN A 149 -12.53 5.41 4.99
N LYS A 150 -13.14 6.42 4.37
CA LYS A 150 -12.54 7.74 4.13
C LYS A 150 -12.03 8.38 5.42
N LYS A 151 -12.87 8.40 6.47
CA LYS A 151 -12.50 9.01 7.75
C LYS A 151 -11.34 8.27 8.42
N THR A 152 -11.36 6.94 8.38
CA THR A 152 -10.29 6.10 8.92
C THR A 152 -8.98 6.33 8.16
N TYR A 153 -9.05 6.39 6.83
CA TYR A 153 -7.89 6.69 6.01
C TYR A 153 -7.27 8.05 6.32
N VAL A 154 -8.08 9.11 6.35
CA VAL A 154 -7.58 10.48 6.66
C VAL A 154 -7.01 10.56 8.07
N LEU A 155 -7.64 9.92 9.05
CA LEU A 155 -7.17 9.90 10.44
C LEU A 155 -5.82 9.17 10.56
N SER A 156 -5.69 8.00 9.91
CA SER A 156 -4.42 7.25 9.90
C SER A 156 -3.32 8.04 9.17
N THR A 157 -3.62 8.69 8.07
CA THR A 157 -2.64 9.50 7.34
C THR A 157 -2.15 10.69 8.18
N TRP A 158 -3.02 11.39 8.90
CA TRP A 158 -2.61 12.41 9.87
C TRP A 158 -1.75 11.84 11.00
N GLY A 159 -2.12 10.67 11.52
CA GLY A 159 -1.32 9.96 12.51
C GLY A 159 0.10 9.68 12.00
N CYS A 160 0.23 9.21 10.76
CA CYS A 160 1.53 8.98 10.12
C CYS A 160 2.36 10.26 10.02
N VAL A 161 1.77 11.38 9.58
CA VAL A 161 2.46 12.67 9.49
C VAL A 161 3.02 13.08 10.86
N ILE A 162 2.20 13.03 11.90
CA ILE A 162 2.62 13.41 13.27
C ILE A 162 3.77 12.51 13.76
N MET A 163 3.62 11.18 13.64
CA MET A 163 4.65 10.24 14.09
C MET A 163 5.95 10.38 13.30
N GLN A 164 5.86 10.67 12.00
CA GLN A 164 7.05 10.87 11.17
C GLN A 164 7.77 12.18 11.49
N VAL A 165 7.03 13.24 11.82
CA VAL A 165 7.64 14.48 12.34
C VAL A 165 8.34 14.21 13.67
N CYS A 166 7.73 13.46 14.59
CA CYS A 166 8.39 13.04 15.82
C CYS A 166 9.66 12.22 15.55
N MET A 167 9.66 11.38 14.52
CA MET A 167 10.84 10.63 14.09
C MET A 167 11.97 11.56 13.62
N ILE A 168 11.67 12.59 12.84
CA ILE A 168 12.66 13.61 12.44
C ILE A 168 13.25 14.29 13.68
N LEU A 169 12.41 14.73 14.62
CA LEU A 169 12.87 15.37 15.84
C LEU A 169 13.76 14.45 16.67
N LEU A 170 13.43 13.17 16.74
CA LEU A 170 14.25 12.16 17.43
C LEU A 170 15.65 12.03 16.80
N PHE A 171 15.75 12.04 15.46
CA PHE A 171 17.04 11.96 14.76
C PHE A 171 17.85 13.26 14.81
N VAL A 172 17.19 14.42 14.80
CA VAL A 172 17.86 15.73 14.82
C VAL A 172 18.37 16.09 16.21
N PHE A 173 17.57 15.83 17.26
CA PHE A 173 17.92 16.18 18.65
C PHE A 173 18.50 15.03 19.47
N GLY A 174 18.34 13.81 19.00
CA GLY A 174 18.91 12.63 19.65
C GLY A 174 20.24 12.19 19.04
N ASP A 175 20.72 11.05 19.50
CA ASP A 175 21.94 10.42 19.00
C ASP A 175 21.56 9.08 18.31
N PRO A 176 21.44 9.04 16.98
CA PRO A 176 21.04 7.84 16.25
C PRO A 176 22.01 6.66 16.44
N THR A 177 23.28 6.91 16.73
CA THR A 177 24.29 5.86 16.91
C THR A 177 24.05 4.99 18.15
N LYS A 178 23.21 5.47 19.08
CA LYS A 178 22.81 4.71 20.28
C LYS A 178 21.68 3.70 20.01
N ILE A 179 21.14 3.66 18.81
CA ILE A 179 20.06 2.72 18.42
C ILE A 179 20.69 1.34 18.14
N ASN A 180 20.54 0.39 19.06
CA ASN A 180 21.13 -0.95 18.93
C ASN A 180 20.19 -2.11 19.31
N LEU A 181 18.95 -1.85 19.75
CA LEU A 181 17.93 -2.81 20.19
C LEU A 181 18.36 -3.77 21.33
N LYS A 182 19.56 -3.60 21.87
CA LYS A 182 20.13 -4.45 22.96
C LYS A 182 19.99 -3.79 24.33
N SER A 183 19.78 -2.49 24.38
CA SER A 183 19.69 -1.71 25.62
C SER A 183 18.34 -1.01 25.73
N LEU A 184 17.82 -0.86 26.95
CA LEU A 184 16.58 -0.13 27.23
C LEU A 184 16.87 1.38 27.41
N SER A 185 17.59 1.98 26.47
CA SER A 185 17.81 3.42 26.46
C SER A 185 16.58 4.17 25.94
N PHE A 186 16.42 5.43 26.35
CA PHE A 186 15.35 6.29 25.86
C PHE A 186 15.33 6.36 24.32
N MET A 187 16.51 6.45 23.69
CA MET A 187 16.65 6.52 22.24
C MET A 187 16.14 5.25 21.56
N ASN A 188 16.47 4.07 22.09
CA ASN A 188 15.97 2.79 21.56
C ASN A 188 14.47 2.65 21.70
N ILE A 189 13.92 2.93 22.87
CA ILE A 189 12.49 2.82 23.13
C ILE A 189 11.71 3.79 22.25
N ALA A 190 12.12 5.06 22.20
CA ALA A 190 11.46 6.08 21.39
C ALA A 190 11.48 5.71 19.91
N PHE A 191 12.64 5.26 19.39
CA PHE A 191 12.77 4.84 18.00
C PHE A 191 11.86 3.66 17.65
N VAL A 192 11.87 2.59 18.47
CA VAL A 192 11.04 1.40 18.25
C VAL A 192 9.55 1.74 18.30
N VAL A 193 9.12 2.55 19.27
CA VAL A 193 7.73 2.97 19.42
C VAL A 193 7.28 3.80 18.22
N LEU A 194 8.07 4.79 17.80
CA LEU A 194 7.76 5.62 16.63
C LEU A 194 7.76 4.79 15.35
N TYR A 195 8.74 3.92 15.16
CA TYR A 195 8.82 3.03 14.00
C TYR A 195 7.59 2.12 13.90
N LEU A 196 7.20 1.51 15.02
CA LEU A 196 6.01 0.66 15.12
C LEU A 196 4.72 1.46 14.87
N ALA A 197 4.61 2.66 15.46
CA ALA A 197 3.45 3.52 15.29
C ALA A 197 3.29 3.94 13.81
N VAL A 198 4.36 4.42 13.17
CA VAL A 198 4.32 4.81 11.74
C VAL A 198 3.89 3.64 10.87
N ASN A 199 4.55 2.47 11.00
CA ASN A 199 4.25 1.32 10.17
C ASN A 199 2.86 0.74 10.44
N GLY A 200 2.44 0.66 11.69
CA GLY A 200 1.13 0.14 12.08
C GLY A 200 -0.01 1.04 11.61
N ILE A 201 0.09 2.35 11.85
CA ILE A 201 -0.93 3.31 11.43
C ILE A 201 -1.01 3.38 9.90
N ARG A 202 0.14 3.36 9.20
CA ARG A 202 0.19 3.30 7.74
C ARG A 202 -0.52 2.08 7.19
N ASN A 203 -0.31 0.89 7.78
CA ASN A 203 -0.98 -0.33 7.35
C ASN A 203 -2.51 -0.22 7.46
N ILE A 204 -3.03 0.51 8.45
CA ILE A 204 -4.47 0.79 8.55
C ILE A 204 -4.93 1.57 7.30
N GLY A 205 -4.25 2.67 6.98
CA GLY A 205 -4.55 3.50 5.81
C GLY A 205 -4.52 2.70 4.51
N SER A 206 -3.42 2.02 4.23
CA SER A 206 -3.24 1.25 3.00
C SER A 206 -4.32 0.16 2.80
N ASN A 207 -4.83 -0.44 3.88
CA ASN A 207 -5.89 -1.43 3.78
C ASN A 207 -7.29 -0.82 3.51
N MET A 208 -7.45 0.50 3.64
CA MET A 208 -8.71 1.18 3.26
C MET A 208 -8.82 1.41 1.75
N MET A 209 -7.73 1.33 1.01
CA MET A 209 -7.71 1.59 -0.43
C MET A 209 -8.53 0.59 -1.25
N ILE A 210 -8.45 -0.70 -0.92
CA ILE A 210 -9.16 -1.76 -1.65
C ILE A 210 -10.68 -1.56 -1.58
N PRO A 211 -11.30 -1.41 -0.38
CA PRO A 211 -12.73 -1.13 -0.32
C PRO A 211 -13.10 0.23 -0.92
N MET A 212 -12.26 1.27 -0.79
CA MET A 212 -12.53 2.57 -1.43
C MET A 212 -12.48 2.48 -2.97
N MET A 213 -11.67 1.57 -3.53
CA MET A 213 -11.68 1.30 -4.98
C MET A 213 -12.99 0.61 -5.41
N ALA A 214 -13.55 -0.29 -4.58
CA ALA A 214 -14.87 -0.86 -4.82
C ALA A 214 -15.97 0.22 -4.79
N ASP A 215 -15.91 1.14 -3.81
CA ASP A 215 -16.81 2.29 -3.73
C ASP A 215 -16.74 3.17 -5.01
N CYS A 216 -15.56 3.33 -5.61
CA CYS A 216 -15.41 4.05 -6.88
C CYS A 216 -16.10 3.32 -8.06
N THR A 217 -16.17 1.99 -8.03
CA THR A 217 -16.89 1.18 -9.02
C THR A 217 -18.40 1.35 -8.86
N ASP A 218 -18.87 1.33 -7.62
CA ASP A 218 -20.30 1.55 -7.30
C ASP A 218 -20.73 2.99 -7.64
N TYR A 219 -19.85 3.96 -7.42
CA TYR A 219 -20.05 5.34 -7.83
C TYR A 219 -20.11 5.48 -9.38
N GLU A 220 -19.31 4.70 -10.12
CA GLU A 220 -19.38 4.69 -11.57
C GLU A 220 -20.72 4.14 -12.06
N LEU A 221 -21.21 3.05 -11.47
CA LEU A 221 -22.54 2.51 -11.76
C LEU A 221 -23.65 3.54 -11.47
N TYR A 222 -23.58 4.22 -10.31
CA TYR A 222 -24.52 5.26 -9.93
C TYR A 222 -24.54 6.43 -10.94
N ARG A 223 -23.33 6.86 -11.40
CA ARG A 223 -23.15 8.02 -12.28
C ARG A 223 -23.51 7.73 -13.73
N SER A 224 -23.04 6.63 -14.28
CA SER A 224 -23.10 6.32 -15.72
C SER A 224 -24.07 5.18 -16.07
N GLY A 225 -24.56 4.44 -15.07
CA GLY A 225 -25.33 3.23 -15.28
C GLY A 225 -24.50 2.02 -15.73
N ARG A 226 -23.17 2.16 -15.84
CA ARG A 226 -22.26 1.11 -16.32
C ARG A 226 -21.52 0.49 -15.14
N TYR A 227 -21.59 -0.83 -15.00
CA TYR A 227 -20.84 -1.58 -14.00
C TYR A 227 -19.52 -2.06 -14.59
N VAL A 228 -18.43 -1.35 -14.30
CA VAL A 228 -17.13 -1.56 -14.95
C VAL A 228 -15.97 -1.76 -13.95
N PRO A 229 -16.04 -2.73 -13.03
CA PRO A 229 -15.04 -2.93 -11.99
C PRO A 229 -13.64 -3.20 -12.56
N GLY A 230 -13.56 -3.94 -13.66
CA GLY A 230 -12.30 -4.21 -14.34
C GLY A 230 -11.61 -2.96 -14.88
N MET A 231 -12.37 -1.99 -15.40
CA MET A 231 -11.80 -0.73 -15.88
C MET A 231 -11.25 0.12 -14.72
N VAL A 232 -12.02 0.26 -13.64
CA VAL A 232 -11.61 1.02 -12.45
C VAL A 232 -10.31 0.44 -11.88
N ALA A 233 -10.25 -0.88 -11.70
CA ALA A 233 -9.07 -1.56 -11.18
C ALA A 233 -7.86 -1.44 -12.12
N THR A 234 -8.07 -1.53 -13.44
CA THR A 234 -6.98 -1.42 -14.43
C THR A 234 -6.39 -0.01 -14.45
N VAL A 235 -7.24 1.03 -14.51
CA VAL A 235 -6.78 2.42 -14.50
C VAL A 235 -6.01 2.72 -13.23
N TYR A 236 -6.56 2.33 -12.08
CA TYR A 236 -5.90 2.47 -10.79
C TYR A 236 -4.52 1.81 -10.77
N SER A 237 -4.44 0.52 -11.13
CA SER A 237 -3.19 -0.25 -11.11
C SER A 237 -2.16 0.27 -12.11
N PHE A 238 -2.59 0.73 -13.28
CA PHE A 238 -1.69 1.32 -14.29
C PHE A 238 -1.01 2.58 -13.74
N VAL A 239 -1.78 3.51 -13.19
CA VAL A 239 -1.23 4.76 -12.65
C VAL A 239 -0.34 4.48 -11.43
N ASP A 240 -0.74 3.58 -10.52
CA ASP A 240 0.07 3.16 -9.38
C ASP A 240 1.46 2.65 -9.82
N LYS A 241 1.50 1.74 -10.82
CA LYS A 241 2.76 1.20 -11.34
C LYS A 241 3.60 2.24 -12.05
N LEU A 242 2.97 3.09 -12.85
CA LEU A 242 3.66 4.16 -13.56
C LEU A 242 4.35 5.12 -12.57
N ILE A 243 3.62 5.60 -11.58
CA ILE A 243 4.12 6.57 -10.59
C ILE A 243 5.19 5.94 -9.69
N SER A 244 4.96 4.73 -9.19
CA SER A 244 5.93 4.05 -8.31
C SER A 244 7.25 3.72 -9.03
N SER A 245 7.24 3.56 -10.36
CA SER A 245 8.47 3.32 -11.14
C SER A 245 9.48 4.47 -11.08
N PHE A 246 9.02 5.70 -10.82
CA PHE A 246 9.90 6.86 -10.68
C PHE A 246 10.70 6.89 -9.36
N ALA A 247 10.32 6.09 -8.37
CA ALA A 247 10.94 6.12 -7.04
C ALA A 247 12.46 5.91 -7.09
N THR A 248 12.92 4.90 -7.84
CA THR A 248 14.36 4.59 -7.95
C THR A 248 15.13 5.72 -8.63
N THR A 249 14.54 6.34 -9.65
CA THR A 249 15.14 7.49 -10.35
C THR A 249 15.29 8.69 -9.40
N ILE A 250 14.25 8.98 -8.62
CA ILE A 250 14.29 10.06 -7.63
C ILE A 250 15.39 9.81 -6.60
N VAL A 251 15.46 8.61 -6.02
CA VAL A 251 16.53 8.24 -5.08
C VAL A 251 17.90 8.43 -5.74
N GLY A 252 18.09 7.93 -6.96
CA GLY A 252 19.33 8.05 -7.70
C GLY A 252 19.78 9.50 -7.91
N VAL A 253 18.88 10.41 -8.26
CA VAL A 253 19.15 11.84 -8.43
C VAL A 253 19.65 12.47 -7.11
N PHE A 254 18.97 12.22 -5.99
CA PHE A 254 19.38 12.77 -4.70
C PHE A 254 20.71 12.20 -4.21
N VAL A 255 20.94 10.91 -4.41
CA VAL A 255 22.19 10.22 -4.04
C VAL A 255 23.36 10.70 -4.92
N ALA A 256 23.13 10.90 -6.21
CA ALA A 256 24.15 11.49 -7.09
C ALA A 256 24.52 12.93 -6.70
N ALA A 257 23.55 13.72 -6.25
CA ALA A 257 23.79 15.11 -5.82
C ALA A 257 24.70 15.23 -4.59
N ILE A 258 24.85 14.18 -3.78
CA ILE A 258 25.74 14.14 -2.61
C ILE A 258 27.08 13.41 -2.89
N GLY A 259 27.43 13.22 -4.16
CA GLY A 259 28.73 12.69 -4.55
C GLY A 259 28.76 11.21 -4.99
N TYR A 260 27.65 10.48 -4.94
CA TYR A 260 27.54 9.09 -5.36
C TYR A 260 27.00 8.95 -6.79
N ALA A 261 27.58 9.69 -7.74
CA ALA A 261 27.13 9.66 -9.14
C ALA A 261 27.50 8.36 -9.87
N SER A 262 28.60 7.71 -9.49
CA SER A 262 29.11 6.48 -10.12
C SER A 262 29.12 5.26 -9.18
N THR A 263 28.81 5.46 -7.90
CA THR A 263 28.77 4.42 -6.87
C THR A 263 27.49 4.56 -6.07
N THR A 264 27.26 3.65 -5.14
CA THR A 264 26.15 3.74 -4.16
C THR A 264 26.71 3.81 -2.75
N PRO A 265 26.05 4.51 -1.82
CA PRO A 265 26.40 4.48 -0.41
C PRO A 265 26.51 3.05 0.12
N GLN A 266 27.57 2.78 0.88
CA GLN A 266 27.88 1.45 1.44
C GLN A 266 27.82 1.49 2.97
N ILE A 267 27.60 0.32 3.57
CA ILE A 267 27.67 0.17 5.03
C ILE A 267 29.12 0.45 5.48
N GLY A 268 29.27 1.38 6.43
CA GLY A 268 30.59 1.79 6.93
C GLY A 268 31.17 3.04 6.27
N ASP A 269 30.49 3.63 5.28
CA ASP A 269 30.86 4.97 4.78
C ASP A 269 30.75 6.01 5.91
N GLU A 270 31.61 7.04 5.84
CA GLU A 270 31.58 8.13 6.81
C GLU A 270 30.29 8.94 6.73
N LEU A 271 29.71 9.24 7.87
CA LEU A 271 28.54 10.09 7.97
C LEU A 271 28.88 11.54 7.61
N THR A 272 28.40 11.99 6.46
CA THR A 272 28.48 13.39 6.02
C THR A 272 27.17 14.11 6.24
N THR A 273 27.22 15.46 6.32
CA THR A 273 26.01 16.29 6.40
C THR A 273 25.09 16.06 5.20
N GLY A 274 25.65 15.84 4.00
CA GLY A 274 24.88 15.52 2.79
C GLY A 274 24.11 14.21 2.91
N ILE A 275 24.77 13.13 3.37
CA ILE A 275 24.11 11.85 3.62
C ILE A 275 23.00 12.01 4.65
N PHE A 276 23.26 12.70 5.76
CA PHE A 276 22.24 12.90 6.79
C PHE A 276 20.99 13.64 6.24
N ILE A 277 21.18 14.78 5.57
CA ILE A 277 20.06 15.58 5.03
C ILE A 277 19.27 14.81 3.99
N VAL A 278 19.96 14.18 3.01
CA VAL A 278 19.30 13.42 1.95
C VAL A 278 18.56 12.21 2.51
N THR A 279 19.15 11.49 3.46
CA THR A 279 18.46 10.37 4.11
C THR A 279 17.23 10.82 4.87
N MET A 280 17.34 11.89 5.66
CA MET A 280 16.19 12.44 6.39
C MET A 280 15.09 12.89 5.43
N PHE A 281 15.45 13.50 4.31
CA PHE A 281 14.47 13.90 3.30
C PHE A 281 13.81 12.70 2.62
N LEU A 282 14.59 11.71 2.15
CA LEU A 282 14.05 10.56 1.42
C LEU A 282 13.26 9.62 2.34
N TYR A 283 13.73 9.38 3.56
CA TYR A 283 13.11 8.44 4.49
C TYR A 283 11.93 9.04 5.27
N ASN A 284 12.01 10.32 5.64
CA ASN A 284 10.98 10.99 6.44
C ASN A 284 10.23 12.08 5.65
N GLY A 285 10.96 12.93 4.94
CA GLY A 285 10.38 14.08 4.23
C GLY A 285 9.46 13.66 3.09
N MET A 286 9.89 12.74 2.25
CA MET A 286 9.07 12.25 1.13
C MET A 286 7.76 11.59 1.58
N PRO A 287 7.73 10.69 2.59
CA PRO A 287 6.48 10.20 3.15
C PRO A 287 5.54 11.31 3.66
N ILE A 288 6.06 12.30 4.38
CA ILE A 288 5.26 13.43 4.86
C ILE A 288 4.64 14.18 3.68
N LEU A 289 5.40 14.47 2.63
CA LEU A 289 4.91 15.13 1.42
C LEU A 289 3.82 14.30 0.72
N GLY A 290 4.04 12.98 0.58
CA GLY A 290 3.05 12.07 0.02
C GLY A 290 1.75 12.06 0.82
N TRP A 291 1.82 11.94 2.14
CA TRP A 291 0.65 11.96 3.02
C TRP A 291 -0.08 13.30 3.04
N VAL A 292 0.63 14.43 2.99
CA VAL A 292 0.01 15.75 2.88
C VAL A 292 -0.73 15.88 1.55
N ALA A 293 -0.13 15.47 0.43
CA ALA A 293 -0.79 15.46 -0.87
C ALA A 293 -2.03 14.54 -0.86
N SER A 294 -1.91 13.38 -0.24
CA SER A 294 -3.00 12.43 -0.04
C SER A 294 -4.17 13.02 0.76
N ILE A 295 -3.89 13.70 1.88
CA ILE A 295 -4.91 14.39 2.69
C ILE A 295 -5.60 15.49 1.87
N ILE A 296 -4.84 16.23 1.06
CA ILE A 296 -5.39 17.27 0.17
C ILE A 296 -6.33 16.62 -0.85
N ALA A 297 -5.93 15.53 -1.50
CA ALA A 297 -6.77 14.80 -2.44
C ALA A 297 -8.07 14.30 -1.77
N MET A 298 -7.99 13.78 -0.55
CA MET A 298 -9.14 13.28 0.19
C MET A 298 -10.15 14.36 0.58
N LYS A 299 -9.78 15.63 0.64
CA LYS A 299 -10.76 16.74 0.78
C LYS A 299 -11.70 16.84 -0.41
N PHE A 300 -11.22 16.49 -1.60
CA PHE A 300 -11.98 16.53 -2.85
C PHE A 300 -12.61 15.18 -3.22
N TYR A 301 -12.37 14.14 -2.44
CA TYR A 301 -12.99 12.83 -2.61
C TYR A 301 -14.46 12.89 -2.20
N PRO A 302 -15.42 12.63 -3.13
CA PRO A 302 -16.83 12.93 -2.92
C PRO A 302 -17.58 11.88 -2.08
N LEU A 303 -16.99 10.66 -1.91
CA LEU A 303 -17.71 9.57 -1.26
C LEU A 303 -17.47 9.65 0.27
N ASP A 304 -18.51 10.01 0.97
CA ASP A 304 -18.65 9.87 2.42
C ASP A 304 -19.72 8.85 2.78
N GLY A 305 -19.94 8.62 4.07
CA GLY A 305 -20.90 7.61 4.52
C GLY A 305 -22.33 7.87 4.05
N ALA A 306 -22.76 9.14 3.99
CA ALA A 306 -24.10 9.51 3.53
C ALA A 306 -24.25 9.29 2.01
N LYS A 307 -23.24 9.70 1.24
CA LYS A 307 -23.25 9.49 -0.21
C LYS A 307 -23.16 8.02 -0.60
N MET A 308 -22.39 7.22 0.13
CA MET A 308 -22.33 5.78 -0.10
C MET A 308 -23.67 5.10 0.19
N GLN A 309 -24.38 5.52 1.22
CA GLN A 309 -25.72 4.99 1.49
C GLN A 309 -26.72 5.29 0.37
N GLU A 310 -26.68 6.52 -0.18
CA GLU A 310 -27.49 6.89 -1.36
C GLU A 310 -27.17 6.01 -2.58
N ILE A 311 -25.87 5.73 -2.80
CA ILE A 311 -25.40 4.88 -3.90
C ILE A 311 -25.88 3.43 -3.72
N GLU A 312 -25.73 2.87 -2.51
CA GLU A 312 -26.20 1.53 -2.17
C GLU A 312 -27.71 1.37 -2.40
N ASP A 313 -28.51 2.34 -1.93
CA ASP A 313 -29.96 2.37 -2.15
C ASP A 313 -30.30 2.41 -3.65
N HIS A 314 -29.54 3.15 -4.44
CA HIS A 314 -29.72 3.19 -5.89
C HIS A 314 -29.38 1.84 -6.55
N ILE A 315 -28.29 1.21 -6.14
CA ILE A 315 -27.86 -0.10 -6.66
C ILE A 315 -28.90 -1.17 -6.36
N VAL A 316 -29.50 -1.16 -5.16
CA VAL A 316 -30.60 -2.08 -4.80
C VAL A 316 -31.76 -1.91 -5.76
N LYS A 317 -32.20 -0.68 -6.05
CA LYS A 317 -33.28 -0.40 -7.00
C LYS A 317 -32.97 -0.85 -8.43
N VAL A 318 -31.71 -0.67 -8.88
CA VAL A 318 -31.26 -1.14 -10.19
C VAL A 318 -31.34 -2.66 -10.28
N ARG A 319 -30.86 -3.37 -9.22
CA ARG A 319 -30.95 -4.83 -9.15
C ARG A 319 -32.37 -5.34 -9.18
N GLU A 320 -33.28 -4.76 -8.39
CA GLU A 320 -34.68 -5.12 -8.36
C GLU A 320 -35.37 -4.93 -9.73
N LYS A 321 -35.07 -3.80 -10.38
CA LYS A 321 -35.57 -3.51 -11.72
C LYS A 321 -35.09 -4.52 -12.77
N ASN A 322 -33.79 -4.83 -12.77
CA ASN A 322 -33.23 -5.78 -13.73
C ASN A 322 -33.68 -7.22 -13.44
N ALA A 323 -33.88 -7.60 -12.19
CA ALA A 323 -34.46 -8.89 -11.82
C ALA A 323 -35.91 -9.02 -12.30
N ALA A 324 -36.70 -7.97 -12.18
CA ALA A 324 -38.08 -7.94 -12.67
C ALA A 324 -38.18 -8.02 -14.24
N LEU A 325 -37.24 -7.33 -14.93
CA LEU A 325 -37.14 -7.42 -16.40
C LEU A 325 -36.73 -8.82 -16.88
N ASN A 326 -35.81 -9.46 -16.21
CA ASN A 326 -35.40 -10.81 -16.55
C ASN A 326 -36.49 -11.86 -16.27
N ALA A 327 -37.29 -11.67 -15.21
CA ALA A 327 -38.42 -12.52 -14.91
C ALA A 327 -39.53 -12.42 -15.98
N THR A 328 -39.79 -11.22 -16.49
CA THR A 328 -40.82 -10.99 -17.55
C THR A 328 -40.32 -11.34 -18.96
N GLY A 329 -39.02 -11.22 -19.23
CA GLY A 329 -38.41 -11.60 -20.52
C GLY A 329 -38.20 -13.12 -20.69
N GLY A 330 -38.22 -13.90 -19.60
CA GLY A 330 -38.13 -15.35 -19.62
C GLY A 330 -39.45 -16.05 -20.03
N GLU A 331 -40.57 -15.36 -19.99
CA GLU A 331 -41.90 -15.90 -20.42
C GLU A 331 -42.17 -15.77 -21.95
N GLN A 332 -41.24 -15.14 -22.69
CA GLN A 332 -41.42 -14.92 -24.16
C GLN A 332 -40.43 -15.73 -25.02
N LYS A 333 -39.70 -16.68 -24.46
CA LYS A 333 -38.92 -17.68 -25.17
C LYS A 333 -39.41 -19.07 -24.80
#